data_93333c1ad5e74806b642172b8e82de56
#
_entry.id   93333c1ad5e74806b642172b8e82de56
#
_cell.length_a   1.000
_cell.length_b   1.000
_cell.length_c   1.000
_cell.angle_alpha   90.00
_cell.angle_beta   90.00
_cell.angle_gamma   90.00
#
_symmetry.space_group_name_H-M   'P 1'
#
loop_
_entity.id
_entity.type
_entity.pdbx_description
1 polymer ?
#
loop_
_entity_poly.entity_id
_entity_poly.type
_entity_poly.pdbx_seq_one_letter_code
_entity_poly.pdbx_strand_id
1 'polypeptide(L)'
;HSRLFLIWGRNPAVTNPHMMPLIKEARARGALAIVVDPVRTRTARDSDRGVHPRPGSDGHLAIGMAKAMLAHRPVECPRIAAISDHFDAYLGLVDAMPMDEVLARTDLPRETIEWLALTYYDTRPATILQGIGLQQYTRGAQTYRLIAALGMLAGHIGVPGGGVNFGNWPWPRMRHVVAEDRRTAAPRTVPVSRLASGLAATTDPA
;
A
#
# COMPACT_ATOMS: atom_id res chain seq x y z
N HIS A 1 -13.84 5.06 -12.29
CA HIS A 1 -14.82 5.35 -11.23
C HIS A 1 -14.18 5.94 -9.96
N SER A 2 -12.88 5.67 -9.68
CA SER A 2 -12.20 6.21 -8.48
C SER A 2 -12.17 7.73 -8.48
N ARG A 3 -12.50 8.34 -7.34
CA ARG A 3 -12.41 9.78 -7.11
C ARG A 3 -11.18 10.17 -6.29
N LEU A 4 -10.53 9.19 -5.67
CA LEU A 4 -9.24 9.36 -4.99
C LEU A 4 -8.37 8.13 -5.25
N PHE A 5 -7.14 8.37 -5.66
CA PHE A 5 -6.05 7.40 -5.71
C PHE A 5 -5.08 7.71 -4.57
N LEU A 6 -5.04 6.85 -3.55
CA LEU A 6 -4.03 6.89 -2.52
C LEU A 6 -2.91 5.92 -2.91
N ILE A 7 -1.83 6.44 -3.45
CA ILE A 7 -0.70 5.67 -3.98
C ILE A 7 0.32 5.52 -2.86
N TRP A 8 0.42 4.32 -2.28
CA TRP A 8 1.18 4.07 -1.06
C TRP A 8 2.39 3.18 -1.32
N GLY A 9 3.60 3.72 -1.11
CA GLY A 9 4.86 3.00 -1.31
C GLY A 9 5.05 2.51 -2.76
N ARG A 10 4.53 3.26 -3.73
CA ARG A 10 4.52 2.87 -5.15
C ARG A 10 4.87 4.06 -6.04
N ASN A 11 5.69 3.80 -7.07
CA ASN A 11 6.11 4.82 -8.03
C ASN A 11 5.72 4.43 -9.47
N PRO A 12 4.41 4.45 -9.82
CA PRO A 12 3.95 4.03 -11.14
C PRO A 12 4.53 4.85 -12.29
N ALA A 13 4.90 6.11 -12.09
CA ALA A 13 5.56 6.90 -13.14
C ALA A 13 6.88 6.29 -13.64
N VAL A 14 7.48 5.37 -12.87
CA VAL A 14 8.71 4.64 -13.23
C VAL A 14 8.44 3.16 -13.45
N THR A 15 7.68 2.51 -12.56
CA THR A 15 7.53 1.05 -12.54
C THR A 15 6.29 0.53 -13.27
N ASN A 16 5.33 1.42 -13.56
CA ASN A 16 4.11 1.10 -14.31
C ASN A 16 3.59 2.33 -15.07
N PRO A 17 4.33 2.83 -16.09
CA PRO A 17 3.99 4.07 -16.76
C PRO A 17 2.62 4.04 -17.45
N HIS A 18 2.12 2.87 -17.83
CA HIS A 18 0.78 2.72 -18.44
C HIS A 18 -0.38 3.06 -17.48
N MET A 19 -0.15 3.07 -16.16
CA MET A 19 -1.13 3.50 -15.18
C MET A 19 -1.29 5.04 -15.15
N MET A 20 -0.23 5.78 -15.47
CA MET A 20 -0.23 7.24 -15.34
C MET A 20 -1.25 7.95 -16.24
N PRO A 21 -1.45 7.56 -17.52
CA PRO A 21 -2.53 8.14 -18.35
C PRO A 21 -3.91 7.95 -17.73
N LEU A 22 -4.20 6.78 -17.14
CA LEU A 22 -5.49 6.49 -16.51
C LEU A 22 -5.73 7.37 -15.28
N ILE A 23 -4.70 7.57 -14.46
CA ILE A 23 -4.75 8.48 -13.30
C ILE A 23 -4.96 9.92 -13.78
N LYS A 24 -4.23 10.37 -14.81
CA LYS A 24 -4.38 11.72 -15.38
C LYS A 24 -5.78 11.94 -15.94
N GLU A 25 -6.34 10.99 -16.66
CA GLU A 25 -7.71 11.05 -17.18
C GLU A 25 -8.74 11.13 -16.04
N ALA A 26 -8.59 10.35 -14.99
CA ALA A 26 -9.47 10.43 -13.83
C ALA A 26 -9.36 11.79 -13.12
N ARG A 27 -8.13 12.32 -12.98
CA ARG A 27 -7.90 13.67 -12.41
C ARG A 27 -8.51 14.78 -13.26
N ALA A 28 -8.47 14.65 -14.58
CA ALA A 28 -9.17 15.59 -15.48
C ALA A 28 -10.70 15.61 -15.27
N ARG A 29 -11.25 14.51 -14.69
CA ARG A 29 -12.66 14.41 -14.28
C ARG A 29 -12.88 14.75 -12.79
N GLY A 30 -11.89 15.34 -12.12
CA GLY A 30 -11.98 15.80 -10.73
C GLY A 30 -11.57 14.76 -9.67
N ALA A 31 -10.94 13.64 -10.04
CA ALA A 31 -10.35 12.75 -9.06
C ALA A 31 -9.05 13.34 -8.48
N LEU A 32 -8.73 12.95 -7.24
CA LEU A 32 -7.48 13.32 -6.55
C LEU A 32 -6.47 12.18 -6.63
N ALA A 33 -5.18 12.53 -6.67
CA ALA A 33 -4.07 11.60 -6.49
C ALA A 33 -3.19 12.06 -5.34
N ILE A 34 -3.10 11.25 -4.28
CA ILE A 34 -2.24 11.49 -3.12
C ILE A 34 -1.21 10.38 -3.05
N VAL A 35 0.06 10.74 -2.84
CA VAL A 35 1.15 9.78 -2.70
C VAL A 35 1.63 9.74 -1.26
N VAL A 36 1.73 8.54 -0.70
CA VAL A 36 2.39 8.26 0.58
C VAL A 36 3.67 7.49 0.28
N ASP A 37 4.81 8.13 0.43
CA ASP A 37 6.12 7.54 0.14
C ASP A 37 7.20 8.33 0.89
N PRO A 38 8.15 7.68 1.57
CA PRO A 38 9.23 8.40 2.26
C PRO A 38 10.09 9.24 1.31
N VAL A 39 10.12 8.88 0.02
CA VAL A 39 10.87 9.59 -1.00
C VAL A 39 9.94 10.44 -1.86
N ARG A 40 10.35 11.66 -2.18
CA ARG A 40 9.63 12.53 -3.14
C ARG A 40 9.83 12.03 -4.57
N THR A 41 9.15 10.93 -4.89
CA THR A 41 9.23 10.24 -6.17
C THR A 41 8.70 11.10 -7.34
N ARG A 42 8.95 10.65 -8.59
CA ARG A 42 8.33 11.28 -9.76
C ARG A 42 6.81 11.26 -9.68
N THR A 43 6.22 10.14 -9.24
CA THR A 43 4.77 10.04 -9.03
C THR A 43 4.27 11.05 -8.00
N ALA A 44 5.01 11.28 -6.91
CA ALA A 44 4.64 12.27 -5.90
C ALA A 44 4.69 13.72 -6.45
N ARG A 45 5.65 14.01 -7.32
CA ARG A 45 5.73 15.34 -7.98
C ARG A 45 4.59 15.59 -8.97
N ASP A 46 4.11 14.53 -9.61
CA ASP A 46 3.02 14.58 -10.61
C ASP A 46 1.63 14.45 -9.96
N SER A 47 1.54 14.31 -8.63
CA SER A 47 0.31 14.15 -7.84
C SER A 47 -0.17 15.47 -7.22
N ASP A 48 -1.39 15.48 -6.68
CA ASP A 48 -1.95 16.66 -6.03
C ASP A 48 -1.29 16.95 -4.68
N ARG A 49 -0.90 15.88 -3.94
CA ARG A 49 -0.18 16.00 -2.67
C ARG A 49 0.69 14.77 -2.39
N GLY A 50 1.87 15.02 -1.80
CA GLY A 50 2.76 13.99 -1.24
C GLY A 50 2.75 14.04 0.30
N VAL A 51 2.73 12.87 0.92
CA VAL A 51 2.94 12.68 2.37
C VAL A 51 4.17 11.79 2.53
N HIS A 52 5.13 12.23 3.30
CA HIS A 52 6.46 11.61 3.37
C HIS A 52 6.76 11.13 4.80
N PRO A 53 6.21 9.95 5.21
CA PRO A 53 6.49 9.39 6.52
C PRO A 53 7.92 8.87 6.61
N ARG A 54 8.45 8.73 7.83
CA ARG A 54 9.73 8.05 8.07
C ARG A 54 9.70 6.63 7.49
N PRO A 55 10.78 6.15 6.83
CA PRO A 55 10.84 4.79 6.28
C PRO A 55 10.47 3.72 7.32
N GLY A 56 9.58 2.79 6.93
CA GLY A 56 9.13 1.68 7.80
C GLY A 56 8.09 2.05 8.84
N SER A 57 7.57 3.27 8.84
CA SER A 57 6.51 3.72 9.76
C SER A 57 5.09 3.62 9.19
N ASP A 58 4.92 3.06 8.02
CA ASP A 58 3.64 2.98 7.29
C ASP A 58 2.53 2.32 8.12
N GLY A 59 2.86 1.29 8.92
CA GLY A 59 1.91 0.65 9.82
C GLY A 59 1.41 1.60 10.92
N HIS A 60 2.30 2.43 11.48
CA HIS A 60 1.92 3.44 12.46
C HIS A 60 1.05 4.53 11.83
N LEU A 61 1.39 4.97 10.60
CA LEU A 61 0.55 5.90 9.85
C LEU A 61 -0.85 5.33 9.62
N ALA A 62 -0.96 4.06 9.22
CA ALA A 62 -2.25 3.41 9.03
C ALA A 62 -3.07 3.36 10.33
N ILE A 63 -2.43 3.06 11.48
CA ILE A 63 -3.10 3.10 12.78
C ILE A 63 -3.56 4.53 13.12
N GLY A 64 -2.70 5.54 12.91
CA GLY A 64 -3.07 6.94 13.15
C GLY A 64 -4.25 7.40 12.29
N MET A 65 -4.28 7.01 11.02
CA MET A 65 -5.42 7.26 10.14
C MET A 65 -6.68 6.55 10.63
N ALA A 66 -6.58 5.30 11.08
CA ALA A 66 -7.71 4.55 11.64
C ALA A 66 -8.27 5.24 12.89
N LYS A 67 -7.40 5.70 13.81
CA LYS A 67 -7.81 6.48 14.99
C LYS A 67 -8.58 7.73 14.57
N ALA A 68 -8.09 8.49 13.61
CA ALA A 68 -8.75 9.69 13.13
C ALA A 68 -10.12 9.39 12.50
N MET A 69 -10.24 8.31 11.72
CA MET A 69 -11.53 7.88 11.14
C MET A 69 -12.53 7.52 12.24
N LEU A 70 -12.12 6.68 13.21
CA LEU A 70 -12.98 6.24 14.30
C LEU A 70 -13.43 7.40 15.21
N ALA A 71 -12.58 8.41 15.40
CA ALA A 71 -12.89 9.58 16.21
C ALA A 71 -13.83 10.59 15.53
N HIS A 72 -13.74 10.72 14.21
CA HIS A 72 -14.38 11.84 13.49
C HIS A 72 -15.44 11.41 12.47
N ARG A 73 -15.66 10.12 12.26
CA ARG A 73 -16.62 9.62 11.27
C ARG A 73 -17.42 8.43 11.80
N PRO A 74 -18.68 8.29 11.34
CA PRO A 74 -19.48 7.12 11.66
C PRO A 74 -18.92 5.90 10.91
N VAL A 75 -18.30 4.98 11.68
CA VAL A 75 -17.82 3.69 11.16
C VAL A 75 -18.82 2.61 11.49
N GLU A 76 -19.29 1.88 10.47
CA GLU A 76 -20.28 0.80 10.64
C GLU A 76 -19.62 -0.47 11.19
N CYS A 77 -19.11 -0.39 12.43
CA CYS A 77 -18.41 -1.49 13.09
C CYS A 77 -19.17 -2.83 13.08
N PRO A 78 -20.49 -2.89 13.32
CA PRO A 78 -21.24 -4.16 13.26
C PRO A 78 -21.21 -4.80 11.87
N ARG A 79 -21.32 -4.00 10.81
CA ARG A 79 -21.23 -4.52 9.43
C ARG A 79 -19.83 -5.04 9.12
N ILE A 80 -18.79 -4.35 9.55
CA ILE A 80 -17.41 -4.76 9.35
C ILE A 80 -17.15 -6.08 10.11
N ALA A 81 -17.57 -6.17 11.36
CA ALA A 81 -17.42 -7.37 12.17
C ALA A 81 -18.09 -8.61 11.54
N ALA A 82 -19.23 -8.42 10.87
CA ALA A 82 -19.96 -9.51 10.21
C ALA A 82 -19.24 -10.09 8.98
N ILE A 83 -18.30 -9.36 8.38
CA ILE A 83 -17.60 -9.73 7.12
C ILE A 83 -16.08 -9.86 7.29
N SER A 84 -15.58 -9.78 8.51
CA SER A 84 -14.14 -9.84 8.80
C SER A 84 -13.85 -10.65 10.05
N ASP A 85 -12.71 -11.32 10.06
CA ASP A 85 -12.20 -12.02 11.24
C ASP A 85 -11.34 -11.08 12.10
N HIS A 86 -11.41 -11.26 13.42
CA HIS A 86 -10.57 -10.54 14.39
C HIS A 86 -10.71 -9.01 14.39
N PHE A 87 -11.87 -8.48 14.03
CA PHE A 87 -12.09 -7.03 13.99
C PHE A 87 -11.94 -6.38 15.37
N ASP A 88 -12.42 -7.02 16.44
CA ASP A 88 -12.25 -6.52 17.81
C ASP A 88 -10.78 -6.44 18.23
N ALA A 89 -9.97 -7.43 17.83
CA ALA A 89 -8.53 -7.41 18.08
C ALA A 89 -7.83 -6.26 17.32
N TYR A 90 -8.31 -5.96 16.11
CA TYR A 90 -7.84 -4.81 15.35
C TYR A 90 -8.21 -3.48 16.03
N LEU A 91 -9.45 -3.34 16.50
CA LEU A 91 -9.88 -2.15 17.26
C LEU A 91 -9.06 -1.98 18.54
N GLY A 92 -8.82 -3.07 19.28
CA GLY A 92 -7.96 -3.06 20.47
C GLY A 92 -6.52 -2.62 20.16
N LEU A 93 -5.95 -3.06 19.00
CA LEU A 93 -4.64 -2.61 18.56
C LEU A 93 -4.62 -1.11 18.24
N VAL A 94 -5.65 -0.63 17.54
CA VAL A 94 -5.79 0.79 17.21
C VAL A 94 -5.94 1.62 18.48
N ASP A 95 -6.75 1.19 19.43
CA ASP A 95 -6.96 1.90 20.70
C ASP A 95 -5.69 1.94 21.56
N ALA A 96 -5.00 0.83 21.70
CA ALA A 96 -3.78 0.69 22.51
C ALA A 96 -2.59 1.53 22.00
N MET A 97 -2.56 1.92 20.72
CA MET A 97 -1.47 2.73 20.17
C MET A 97 -1.65 4.21 20.48
N PRO A 98 -0.81 4.85 21.32
CA PRO A 98 -0.89 6.28 21.56
C PRO A 98 -0.63 7.10 20.30
N MET A 99 -1.40 8.17 20.08
CA MET A 99 -1.17 9.06 18.93
C MET A 99 0.23 9.68 18.97
N ASP A 100 0.75 10.01 20.14
CA ASP A 100 2.10 10.57 20.28
C ASP A 100 3.18 9.60 19.80
N GLU A 101 2.99 8.29 19.99
CA GLU A 101 3.88 7.29 19.40
C GLU A 101 3.77 7.26 17.87
N VAL A 102 2.55 7.36 17.34
CA VAL A 102 2.33 7.46 15.88
C VAL A 102 3.08 8.67 15.32
N LEU A 103 2.95 9.83 15.93
CA LEU A 103 3.63 11.07 15.50
C LEU A 103 5.15 10.90 15.54
N ALA A 104 5.68 10.39 16.67
CA ALA A 104 7.12 10.18 16.84
C ALA A 104 7.70 9.15 15.84
N ARG A 105 6.93 8.12 15.48
CA ARG A 105 7.35 7.08 14.53
C ARG A 105 7.28 7.54 13.09
N THR A 106 6.22 8.27 12.73
CA THR A 106 5.98 8.70 11.34
C THR A 106 6.73 9.97 10.97
N ASP A 107 7.09 10.78 11.96
CA ASP A 107 7.66 12.12 11.77
C ASP A 107 6.71 13.06 10.99
N LEU A 108 5.40 12.86 11.17
CA LEU A 108 4.34 13.63 10.53
C LEU A 108 3.56 14.44 11.58
N PRO A 109 3.15 15.66 11.25
CA PRO A 109 2.22 16.43 12.07
C PRO A 109 0.86 15.71 12.18
N ARG A 110 0.20 15.84 13.35
CA ARG A 110 -1.14 15.28 13.61
C ARG A 110 -2.13 15.70 12.53
N GLU A 111 -2.14 16.97 12.18
CA GLU A 111 -3.05 17.55 11.19
C GLU A 111 -2.88 16.91 9.81
N THR A 112 -1.68 16.49 9.47
CA THR A 112 -1.40 15.78 8.20
C THR A 112 -2.03 14.39 8.22
N ILE A 113 -1.91 13.65 9.33
CA ILE A 113 -2.49 12.32 9.48
C ILE A 113 -4.01 12.39 9.47
N GLU A 114 -4.59 13.31 10.23
CA GLU A 114 -6.04 13.52 10.29
C GLU A 114 -6.59 13.96 8.92
N TRP A 115 -5.95 14.93 8.29
CA TRP A 115 -6.31 15.36 6.93
C TRP A 115 -6.30 14.20 5.94
N LEU A 116 -5.24 13.39 5.95
CA LEU A 116 -5.11 12.25 5.04
C LEU A 116 -6.22 11.21 5.29
N ALA A 117 -6.48 10.90 6.56
CA ALA A 117 -7.51 9.97 6.99
C ALA A 117 -8.90 10.41 6.54
N LEU A 118 -9.25 11.66 6.83
CA LEU A 118 -10.57 12.21 6.55
C LEU A 118 -10.78 12.43 5.05
N THR A 119 -9.74 12.89 4.33
CA THR A 119 -9.79 12.98 2.87
C THR A 119 -10.03 11.61 2.23
N TYR A 120 -9.36 10.57 2.72
CA TYR A 120 -9.57 9.20 2.22
C TYR A 120 -10.97 8.69 2.56
N TYR A 121 -11.46 8.93 3.76
CA TYR A 121 -12.79 8.50 4.18
C TYR A 121 -13.90 9.20 3.40
N ASP A 122 -13.82 10.52 3.23
CA ASP A 122 -14.89 11.36 2.67
C ASP A 122 -14.95 11.31 1.14
N THR A 123 -13.82 11.06 0.46
CA THR A 123 -13.77 11.01 -1.02
C THR A 123 -14.19 9.63 -1.50
N ARG A 124 -15.40 9.51 -2.01
CA ARG A 124 -15.99 8.21 -2.41
C ARG A 124 -16.29 8.14 -3.90
N PRO A 125 -15.96 7.01 -4.56
CA PRO A 125 -15.13 5.91 -4.10
C PRO A 125 -13.63 6.24 -4.13
N ALA A 126 -12.86 5.69 -3.19
CA ALA A 126 -11.41 5.84 -3.14
C ALA A 126 -10.70 4.49 -3.23
N THR A 127 -9.54 4.46 -3.87
CA THR A 127 -8.70 3.27 -3.97
C THR A 127 -7.33 3.51 -3.37
N ILE A 128 -6.80 2.51 -2.64
CA ILE A 128 -5.40 2.46 -2.24
C ILE A 128 -4.64 1.57 -3.22
N LEU A 129 -3.53 2.06 -3.74
CA LEU A 129 -2.61 1.33 -4.59
C LEU A 129 -1.32 1.07 -3.82
N GLN A 130 -1.20 -0.12 -3.22
CA GLN A 130 -0.03 -0.50 -2.43
C GLN A 130 1.14 -0.93 -3.32
N GLY A 131 2.34 -0.52 -2.94
CA GLY A 131 3.58 -0.90 -3.62
C GLY A 131 4.33 -2.03 -2.91
N ILE A 132 5.13 -2.77 -3.66
CA ILE A 132 5.95 -3.89 -3.17
C ILE A 132 6.97 -3.46 -2.09
N GLY A 133 7.45 -2.20 -2.13
CA GLY A 133 8.41 -1.67 -1.16
C GLY A 133 7.99 -1.83 0.30
N LEU A 134 6.70 -1.79 0.59
CA LEU A 134 6.15 -1.99 1.94
C LEU A 134 6.46 -3.38 2.51
N GLN A 135 6.66 -4.39 1.67
CA GLN A 135 7.00 -5.77 2.10
C GLN A 135 8.45 -5.93 2.53
N GLN A 136 9.33 -5.00 2.15
CA GLN A 136 10.77 -5.10 2.39
C GLN A 136 11.16 -4.82 3.85
N TYR A 137 10.21 -4.38 4.66
CA TYR A 137 10.43 -4.12 6.10
C TYR A 137 10.05 -5.33 6.96
N THR A 138 10.64 -5.42 8.14
CA THR A 138 10.49 -6.54 9.08
C THR A 138 9.04 -6.91 9.38
N ARG A 139 8.13 -5.94 9.39
CA ARG A 139 6.69 -6.13 9.64
C ARG A 139 5.83 -5.84 8.41
N GLY A 140 6.35 -6.08 7.22
CA GLY A 140 5.67 -5.74 5.97
C GLY A 140 4.27 -6.35 5.84
N ALA A 141 4.08 -7.62 6.21
CA ALA A 141 2.78 -8.27 6.15
C ALA A 141 1.73 -7.60 7.07
N GLN A 142 2.14 -7.21 8.28
CA GLN A 142 1.26 -6.47 9.19
C GLN A 142 0.92 -5.07 8.63
N THR A 143 1.90 -4.38 8.08
CA THR A 143 1.72 -3.08 7.43
C THR A 143 0.68 -3.16 6.32
N TYR A 144 0.75 -4.17 5.45
CA TYR A 144 -0.25 -4.39 4.39
C TYR A 144 -1.66 -4.58 4.95
N ARG A 145 -1.80 -5.39 5.99
CA ARG A 145 -3.10 -5.62 6.65
C ARG A 145 -3.67 -4.34 7.28
N LEU A 146 -2.83 -3.56 7.95
CA LEU A 146 -3.24 -2.29 8.56
C LEU A 146 -3.71 -1.28 7.50
N ILE A 147 -3.00 -1.18 6.38
CA ILE A 147 -3.43 -0.33 5.27
C ILE A 147 -4.72 -0.86 4.63
N ALA A 148 -4.87 -2.18 4.47
CA ALA A 148 -6.09 -2.78 3.93
C ALA A 148 -7.31 -2.53 4.82
N ALA A 149 -7.12 -2.55 6.14
CA ALA A 149 -8.18 -2.25 7.11
C ALA A 149 -8.76 -0.83 6.95
N LEU A 150 -7.97 0.15 6.49
CA LEU A 150 -8.49 1.49 6.18
C LEU A 150 -9.58 1.47 5.12
N GLY A 151 -9.41 0.61 4.08
CA GLY A 151 -10.43 0.44 3.04
C GLY A 151 -11.75 -0.13 3.58
N MET A 152 -11.68 -1.00 4.60
CA MET A 152 -12.86 -1.52 5.28
C MET A 152 -13.52 -0.45 6.16
N LEU A 153 -12.75 0.26 7.00
CA LEU A 153 -13.25 1.33 7.86
C LEU A 153 -13.94 2.44 7.06
N ALA A 154 -13.36 2.81 5.92
CA ALA A 154 -13.92 3.85 5.05
C ALA A 154 -15.05 3.34 4.12
N GLY A 155 -15.33 2.03 4.10
CA GLY A 155 -16.37 1.45 3.26
C GLY A 155 -16.06 1.48 1.76
N HIS A 156 -14.78 1.39 1.38
CA HIS A 156 -14.36 1.38 -0.01
C HIS A 156 -14.21 -0.02 -0.61
N ILE A 157 -14.30 -1.08 0.22
CA ILE A 157 -14.20 -2.46 -0.24
C ILE A 157 -15.51 -2.90 -0.91
N GLY A 158 -15.39 -3.55 -2.06
CA GLY A 158 -16.54 -4.10 -2.79
C GLY A 158 -17.36 -3.08 -3.57
N VAL A 159 -16.87 -1.85 -3.76
CA VAL A 159 -17.53 -0.82 -4.56
C VAL A 159 -16.74 -0.52 -5.84
N PRO A 160 -17.41 -0.28 -6.98
CA PRO A 160 -16.73 0.08 -8.23
C PRO A 160 -15.88 1.35 -8.08
N GLY A 161 -14.59 1.24 -8.37
CA GLY A 161 -13.63 2.34 -8.21
C GLY A 161 -13.05 2.48 -6.81
N GLY A 162 -13.49 1.65 -5.85
CA GLY A 162 -12.92 1.55 -4.51
C GLY A 162 -11.95 0.39 -4.38
N GLY A 163 -11.51 0.14 -3.15
CA GLY A 163 -10.71 -1.01 -2.80
C GLY A 163 -9.28 -0.70 -2.39
N VAL A 164 -8.60 -1.75 -1.96
CA VAL A 164 -7.17 -1.73 -1.64
C VAL A 164 -6.49 -2.74 -2.55
N ASN A 165 -5.65 -2.26 -3.44
CA ASN A 165 -5.08 -3.04 -4.52
C ASN A 165 -3.59 -3.22 -4.31
N PHE A 166 -3.16 -4.47 -4.36
CA PHE A 166 -1.77 -4.88 -4.36
C PHE A 166 -1.44 -5.57 -5.69
N GLY A 167 -0.29 -5.26 -6.26
CA GLY A 167 0.16 -5.86 -7.50
C GLY A 167 0.65 -7.29 -7.27
N ASN A 168 -0.27 -8.25 -7.22
CA ASN A 168 0.09 -9.66 -7.26
C ASN A 168 0.31 -10.11 -8.71
N TRP A 169 1.46 -10.69 -8.96
CA TRP A 169 1.78 -11.27 -10.24
C TRP A 169 1.23 -12.71 -10.31
N PRO A 170 0.34 -13.05 -11.25
CA PRO A 170 -0.20 -14.42 -11.36
C PRO A 170 0.81 -15.36 -12.02
N TRP A 171 1.90 -15.68 -11.34
CA TRP A 171 2.94 -16.62 -11.79
C TRP A 171 2.43 -17.94 -12.38
N PRO A 172 1.39 -18.59 -11.80
CA PRO A 172 0.97 -19.89 -12.29
C PRO A 172 0.40 -19.86 -13.73
N ARG A 173 -0.18 -18.74 -14.15
CA ARG A 173 -0.82 -18.65 -15.48
C ARG A 173 0.17 -18.34 -16.61
N MET A 174 1.35 -17.83 -16.32
CA MET A 174 2.37 -17.54 -17.33
C MET A 174 3.27 -18.73 -17.68
N ARG A 175 3.25 -19.80 -16.87
CA ARG A 175 4.06 -21.02 -17.17
C ARG A 175 3.70 -21.67 -18.50
N HIS A 176 2.48 -21.49 -18.99
CA HIS A 176 2.01 -22.05 -20.28
C HIS A 176 2.37 -21.18 -21.49
N VAL A 177 2.90 -19.97 -21.29
CA VAL A 177 3.24 -19.04 -22.39
C VAL A 177 4.74 -19.05 -22.69
N VAL A 178 5.56 -19.47 -21.73
CA VAL A 178 7.01 -19.61 -21.97
C VAL A 178 7.25 -21.04 -22.45
N ALA A 179 7.64 -21.18 -23.70
CA ALA A 179 7.99 -22.47 -24.29
C ALA A 179 8.96 -23.23 -23.39
N GLU A 180 8.49 -24.33 -22.80
CA GLU A 180 9.26 -25.25 -21.95
C GLU A 180 10.42 -25.92 -22.71
N ASP A 181 10.50 -25.71 -24.01
CA ASP A 181 11.20 -26.54 -24.98
C ASP A 181 12.69 -26.27 -25.13
N ARG A 182 13.28 -25.37 -24.32
CA ARG A 182 14.72 -25.02 -24.50
C ARG A 182 15.57 -25.09 -23.23
N ARG A 183 15.09 -25.65 -22.16
CA ARG A 183 15.91 -25.80 -20.94
C ARG A 183 16.40 -27.22 -20.79
N THR A 184 17.59 -27.50 -21.24
CA THR A 184 18.29 -28.77 -21.05
C THR A 184 18.84 -28.96 -19.63
N ALA A 185 18.91 -27.90 -18.83
CA ALA A 185 19.27 -27.95 -17.40
C ALA A 185 18.56 -26.86 -16.61
N ALA A 186 18.22 -27.15 -15.35
CA ALA A 186 17.69 -26.13 -14.43
C ALA A 186 18.77 -25.07 -14.17
N PRO A 187 18.45 -23.76 -14.35
CA PRO A 187 19.42 -22.73 -14.10
C PRO A 187 19.78 -22.70 -12.61
N ARG A 188 21.05 -22.46 -12.32
CA ARG A 188 21.52 -22.30 -10.95
C ARG A 188 20.83 -21.09 -10.33
N THR A 189 20.22 -21.28 -9.17
CA THR A 189 19.52 -20.23 -8.45
C THR A 189 20.33 -19.81 -7.23
N VAL A 190 20.66 -18.51 -7.15
CA VAL A 190 21.27 -17.90 -5.97
C VAL A 190 20.24 -16.98 -5.32
N PRO A 191 19.87 -17.20 -4.05
CA PRO A 191 18.96 -16.30 -3.33
C PRO A 191 19.55 -14.89 -3.25
N VAL A 192 18.73 -13.87 -3.52
CA VAL A 192 19.16 -12.45 -3.48
C VAL A 192 19.80 -12.09 -2.13
N SER A 193 19.25 -12.61 -1.03
CA SER A 193 19.80 -12.42 0.33
C SER A 193 21.18 -13.03 0.56
N ARG A 194 21.63 -13.90 -0.34
CA ARG A 194 22.95 -14.58 -0.31
C ARG A 194 23.73 -14.34 -1.60
N LEU A 195 23.43 -13.29 -2.33
CA LEU A 195 24.03 -13.06 -3.67
C LEU A 195 25.56 -13.06 -3.62
N ALA A 196 26.16 -12.28 -2.73
CA ALA A 196 27.60 -12.16 -2.60
C ALA A 196 28.28 -13.51 -2.27
N SER A 197 27.80 -14.19 -1.23
CA SER A 197 28.34 -15.49 -0.83
C SER A 197 28.03 -16.60 -1.83
N GLY A 198 26.86 -16.55 -2.49
CA GLY A 198 26.48 -17.51 -3.51
C GLY A 198 27.32 -17.38 -4.79
N LEU A 199 27.66 -16.16 -5.20
CA LEU A 199 28.55 -15.90 -6.33
C LEU A 199 29.99 -16.29 -5.99
N ALA A 200 30.48 -15.95 -4.78
CA ALA A 200 31.81 -16.34 -4.32
C ALA A 200 32.01 -17.88 -4.26
N ALA A 201 30.95 -18.63 -3.95
CA ALA A 201 30.95 -20.09 -3.94
C ALA A 201 30.79 -20.72 -5.34
N THR A 202 30.69 -19.91 -6.41
CA THR A 202 30.58 -20.40 -7.79
C THR A 202 31.98 -20.65 -8.33
N THR A 203 32.33 -21.92 -8.47
CA THR A 203 33.63 -22.37 -9.00
C THR A 203 33.60 -22.65 -10.49
N ASP A 204 32.43 -22.56 -11.13
CA ASP A 204 32.25 -22.83 -12.54
C ASP A 204 32.18 -21.52 -13.34
N PRO A 205 33.13 -21.23 -14.21
CA PRO A 205 32.98 -20.12 -15.15
C PRO A 205 31.89 -20.51 -16.17
N ALA A 206 30.80 -19.71 -16.21
CA ALA A 206 29.71 -19.87 -17.17
C ALA A 206 30.21 -19.78 -18.62
#